data_fc69392f653b5724bb40e5e823cf977c
#
_entry.id   fc69392f653b5724bb40e5e823cf977c
#
_cell.length_a   1.000
_cell.length_b   1.000
_cell.length_c   1.000
_cell.angle_alpha   90.00
_cell.angle_beta   90.00
_cell.angle_gamma   90.00
#
_symmetry.space_group_name_H-M   'P 1'
#
loop_
_entity.id
_entity.type
_entity.pdbx_description
1 polymer ?
#
loop_
_entity_poly.entity_id
_entity_poly.type
_entity_poly.pdbx_seq_one_letter_code
_entity_poly.pdbx_strand_id
1 'polypeptide(L)'
;MPNIGTATWRGDLKSGSGTFTAGEAISGEYSFKTRFEDEPGANPEQLIAGAHAACFSMALSNILAEAGHVPESVETEARVTLRMVDGTPTITDIALKTTGRVPGIDEGEPAAHAEQAKVGCP
;
A
#
# COMPACT_ATOMS: atom_id res chain seq x y z
N MET A 1 6.22 -5.46 19.65
CA MET A 1 7.25 -6.20 18.89
C MET A 1 7.61 -5.43 17.63
N PRO A 2 8.89 -5.25 17.34
CA PRO A 2 9.27 -4.58 16.11
C PRO A 2 9.00 -5.45 14.88
N ASN A 3 8.61 -4.80 13.80
CA ASN A 3 8.51 -5.41 12.48
C ASN A 3 9.74 -4.98 11.69
N ILE A 4 10.44 -5.93 11.12
CA ILE A 4 11.77 -5.71 10.56
C ILE A 4 11.76 -5.87 9.05
N GLY A 5 12.32 -4.88 8.36
CA GLY A 5 12.63 -4.97 6.94
C GLY A 5 14.12 -4.80 6.73
N THR A 6 14.65 -5.44 5.72
CA THR A 6 16.06 -5.33 5.35
C THR A 6 16.21 -5.13 3.86
N ALA A 7 17.32 -4.55 3.45
CA ALA A 7 17.64 -4.44 2.03
C ALA A 7 19.13 -4.35 1.84
N THR A 8 19.60 -4.84 0.70
CA THR A 8 20.99 -4.72 0.27
C THR A 8 21.03 -4.24 -1.18
N TRP A 9 21.74 -3.17 -1.43
CA TRP A 9 22.00 -2.69 -2.79
C TRP A 9 23.45 -2.95 -3.15
N ARG A 10 23.69 -3.42 -4.38
CA ARG A 10 25.03 -3.69 -4.88
C ARG A 10 25.26 -2.97 -6.20
N GLY A 11 26.34 -2.20 -6.28
CA GLY A 11 26.70 -1.49 -7.50
C GLY A 11 26.17 -0.07 -7.54
N ASP A 12 26.28 0.56 -8.72
CA ASP A 12 25.78 1.91 -8.90
C ASP A 12 24.26 1.93 -9.11
N LEU A 13 23.70 3.13 -9.24
CA LEU A 13 22.23 3.25 -9.34
C LEU A 13 21.66 2.58 -10.57
N LYS A 14 22.26 2.81 -11.73
CA LYS A 14 21.66 2.35 -13.00
C LYS A 14 21.97 0.92 -13.36
N SER A 15 23.16 0.44 -13.05
CA SER A 15 23.59 -0.91 -13.41
C SER A 15 23.55 -1.89 -12.25
N GLY A 16 23.36 -1.41 -11.03
CA GLY A 16 23.29 -2.25 -9.84
C GLY A 16 21.96 -2.95 -9.68
N SER A 17 21.85 -3.67 -8.57
CA SER A 17 20.63 -4.39 -8.22
C SER A 17 20.51 -4.49 -6.71
N GLY A 18 19.29 -4.70 -6.24
CA GLY A 18 19.04 -4.84 -4.83
C GLY A 18 18.12 -6.00 -4.49
N THR A 19 18.17 -6.39 -3.25
CA THR A 19 17.25 -7.36 -2.67
C THR A 19 16.65 -6.76 -1.40
N PHE A 20 15.44 -7.18 -1.05
CA PHE A 20 14.80 -6.72 0.17
C PHE A 20 14.04 -7.85 0.84
N THR A 21 13.81 -7.70 2.13
CA THR A 21 12.86 -8.50 2.88
C THR A 21 11.94 -7.60 3.68
N ALA A 22 10.71 -8.05 3.89
CA ALA A 22 9.76 -7.41 4.80
C ALA A 22 9.18 -8.51 5.67
N GLY A 23 9.67 -8.62 6.92
CA GLY A 23 9.40 -9.76 7.74
C GLY A 23 10.01 -11.04 7.14
N GLU A 24 9.42 -12.18 7.46
CA GLU A 24 9.88 -13.47 6.93
C GLU A 24 9.16 -13.89 5.64
N ALA A 25 7.96 -13.35 5.42
CA ALA A 25 7.08 -13.81 4.34
C ALA A 25 7.28 -13.09 3.02
N ILE A 26 7.87 -11.89 3.04
CA ILE A 26 7.97 -11.04 1.84
C ILE A 26 9.43 -10.80 1.50
N SER A 27 9.80 -11.13 0.27
CA SER A 27 11.15 -10.86 -0.24
C SER A 27 11.10 -10.66 -1.74
N GLY A 28 12.10 -9.99 -2.27
CA GLY A 28 12.16 -9.76 -3.72
C GLY A 28 13.43 -9.05 -4.14
N GLU A 29 13.50 -8.82 -5.45
CA GLU A 29 14.59 -8.10 -6.08
C GLU A 29 14.06 -6.82 -6.69
N TYR A 30 14.89 -5.78 -6.77
CA TYR A 30 14.53 -4.53 -7.41
C TYR A 30 15.75 -3.90 -8.08
N SER A 31 15.48 -2.97 -8.98
CA SER A 31 16.53 -2.32 -9.76
C SER A 31 16.09 -0.90 -10.12
N PHE A 32 16.98 -0.16 -10.77
CA PHE A 32 16.61 1.15 -11.34
C PHE A 32 15.44 1.01 -12.32
N LYS A 33 15.47 -0.02 -13.16
CA LYS A 33 14.43 -0.22 -14.17
C LYS A 33 13.08 -0.58 -13.57
N THR A 34 13.06 -1.41 -12.53
CA THR A 34 11.79 -1.78 -11.88
C THR A 34 11.19 -0.63 -11.08
N ARG A 35 11.99 0.34 -10.67
CA ARG A 35 11.54 1.48 -9.90
C ARG A 35 11.19 2.70 -10.76
N PHE A 36 12.04 3.06 -11.71
CA PHE A 36 11.94 4.31 -12.47
C PHE A 36 11.55 4.10 -13.94
N GLU A 37 11.57 2.87 -14.41
CA GLU A 37 11.13 2.50 -15.75
C GLU A 37 10.03 1.44 -15.59
N ASP A 38 9.36 1.09 -16.67
CA ASP A 38 8.21 0.17 -16.60
C ASP A 38 8.62 -1.31 -16.71
N GLU A 39 9.76 -1.68 -16.17
CA GLU A 39 10.16 -3.08 -16.16
C GLU A 39 9.38 -3.84 -15.08
N PRO A 40 8.79 -5.01 -15.41
CA PRO A 40 8.07 -5.81 -14.41
C PRO A 40 8.98 -6.25 -13.26
N GLY A 41 8.48 -6.17 -12.05
CA GLY A 41 9.21 -6.55 -10.86
C GLY A 41 8.78 -5.72 -9.66
N ALA A 42 9.45 -5.94 -8.53
CA ALA A 42 9.14 -5.24 -7.30
C ALA A 42 9.88 -3.90 -7.21
N ASN A 43 9.34 -3.00 -6.41
CA ASN A 43 9.99 -1.74 -6.06
C ASN A 43 9.45 -1.22 -4.72
N PRO A 44 10.13 -0.25 -4.10
CA PRO A 44 9.71 0.28 -2.80
C PRO A 44 8.30 0.87 -2.79
N GLU A 45 7.89 1.52 -3.86
CA GLU A 45 6.56 2.16 -3.93
C GLU A 45 5.44 1.11 -3.95
N GLN A 46 5.67 -0.05 -4.57
CA GLN A 46 4.72 -1.17 -4.52
C GLN A 46 4.57 -1.70 -3.10
N LEU A 47 5.66 -1.76 -2.33
CA LEU A 47 5.62 -2.20 -0.94
C LEU A 47 4.81 -1.21 -0.09
N ILE A 48 4.99 0.09 -0.30
CA ILE A 48 4.20 1.12 0.37
C ILE A 48 2.73 0.97 0.00
N ALA A 49 2.42 0.80 -1.29
CA ALA A 49 1.05 0.63 -1.76
C ALA A 49 0.38 -0.58 -1.14
N GLY A 50 1.06 -1.72 -1.12
CA GLY A 50 0.55 -2.95 -0.52
C GLY A 50 0.28 -2.81 0.97
N ALA A 51 1.22 -2.21 1.70
CA ALA A 51 1.08 -1.97 3.13
C ALA A 51 -0.10 -1.04 3.43
N HIS A 52 -0.24 0.04 2.67
CA HIS A 52 -1.33 0.99 2.85
C HIS A 52 -2.69 0.36 2.53
N ALA A 53 -2.79 -0.39 1.44
CA ALA A 53 -4.02 -1.08 1.07
C ALA A 53 -4.43 -2.10 2.14
N ALA A 54 -3.48 -2.86 2.67
CA ALA A 54 -3.75 -3.85 3.71
C ALA A 54 -4.23 -3.19 5.01
N CYS A 55 -3.54 -2.16 5.47
CA CYS A 55 -3.90 -1.43 6.67
C CYS A 55 -5.28 -0.79 6.54
N PHE A 56 -5.54 -0.10 5.44
CA PHE A 56 -6.81 0.57 5.20
C PHE A 56 -7.98 -0.42 5.15
N SER A 57 -7.82 -1.54 4.44
CA SER A 57 -8.86 -2.58 4.35
C SER A 57 -9.22 -3.14 5.72
N MET A 58 -8.21 -3.45 6.53
CA MET A 58 -8.43 -3.97 7.89
C MET A 58 -9.10 -2.93 8.79
N ALA A 59 -8.64 -1.67 8.73
CA ALA A 59 -9.21 -0.60 9.54
C ALA A 59 -10.67 -0.34 9.20
N LEU A 60 -11.00 -0.27 7.91
CA LEU A 60 -12.38 -0.09 7.47
C LEU A 60 -13.26 -1.27 7.87
N SER A 61 -12.77 -2.48 7.68
CA SER A 61 -13.51 -3.69 8.09
C SER A 61 -13.83 -3.67 9.58
N ASN A 62 -12.87 -3.27 10.41
CA ASN A 62 -13.08 -3.17 11.85
C ASN A 62 -14.12 -2.11 12.22
N ILE A 63 -14.04 -0.94 11.61
CA ILE A 63 -14.99 0.15 11.84
C ILE A 63 -16.40 -0.27 11.47
N LEU A 64 -16.58 -0.92 10.32
CA LEU A 64 -17.87 -1.45 9.89
C LEU A 64 -18.41 -2.50 10.86
N ALA A 65 -17.57 -3.42 11.30
CA ALA A 65 -17.95 -4.46 12.24
C ALA A 65 -18.38 -3.88 13.60
N GLU A 66 -17.65 -2.88 14.09
CA GLU A 66 -18.00 -2.20 15.35
C GLU A 66 -19.32 -1.44 15.24
N ALA A 67 -19.68 -0.97 14.05
CA ALA A 67 -20.98 -0.34 13.78
C ALA A 67 -22.11 -1.36 13.55
N GLY A 68 -21.84 -2.65 13.70
CA GLY A 68 -22.83 -3.72 13.54
C GLY A 68 -22.95 -4.27 12.13
N HIS A 69 -22.02 -3.90 11.24
CA HIS A 69 -22.06 -4.29 9.83
C HIS A 69 -20.79 -5.06 9.46
N VAL A 70 -20.75 -6.36 9.77
CA VAL A 70 -19.61 -7.22 9.43
C VAL A 70 -19.53 -7.39 7.91
N PRO A 71 -18.47 -6.92 7.25
CA PRO A 71 -18.35 -7.04 5.81
C PRO A 71 -17.99 -8.46 5.39
N GLU A 72 -18.42 -8.85 4.19
CA GLU A 72 -17.96 -10.09 3.56
C GLU A 72 -16.54 -9.89 3.05
N SER A 73 -16.25 -8.72 2.50
CA SER A 73 -14.94 -8.36 2.01
C SER A 73 -14.76 -6.85 1.96
N VAL A 74 -13.52 -6.41 2.08
CA VAL A 74 -13.10 -5.04 1.79
C VAL A 74 -11.88 -5.15 0.90
N GLU A 75 -11.98 -4.66 -0.33
CA GLU A 75 -10.89 -4.67 -1.30
C GLU A 75 -10.40 -3.25 -1.50
N THR A 76 -9.10 -3.03 -1.42
CA THR A 76 -8.49 -1.72 -1.60
C THR A 76 -7.35 -1.79 -2.60
N GLU A 77 -7.37 -0.89 -3.57
CA GLU A 77 -6.23 -0.63 -4.45
C GLU A 77 -5.61 0.69 -4.01
N ALA A 78 -4.32 0.68 -3.73
CA ALA A 78 -3.56 1.88 -3.44
C ALA A 78 -2.64 2.17 -4.62
N ARG A 79 -2.63 3.41 -5.09
CA ARG A 79 -1.74 3.86 -6.17
C ARG A 79 -0.79 4.89 -5.61
N VAL A 80 0.47 4.51 -5.53
CA VAL A 80 1.55 5.39 -5.09
C VAL A 80 2.23 5.93 -6.34
N THR A 81 2.21 7.24 -6.48
CA THR A 81 2.82 7.91 -7.64
C THR A 81 4.15 8.53 -7.25
N LEU A 82 5.20 8.14 -7.95
CA LEU A 82 6.55 8.68 -7.81
C LEU A 82 6.84 9.59 -8.99
N ARG A 83 7.18 10.84 -8.71
CA ARG A 83 7.53 11.84 -9.74
C ARG A 83 8.80 12.56 -9.36
N MET A 84 9.45 13.13 -10.37
CA MET A 84 10.58 14.03 -10.12
C MET A 84 10.05 15.43 -9.84
N VAL A 85 10.33 15.93 -8.64
CA VAL A 85 9.97 17.28 -8.22
C VAL A 85 11.25 18.04 -7.92
N ASP A 86 11.53 19.07 -8.70
CA ASP A 86 12.76 19.86 -8.60
C ASP A 86 14.03 18.97 -8.62
N GLY A 87 14.03 17.95 -9.49
CA GLY A 87 15.14 17.02 -9.64
C GLY A 87 15.21 15.93 -8.57
N THR A 88 14.26 15.86 -7.66
CA THR A 88 14.23 14.88 -6.56
C THR A 88 13.08 13.91 -6.71
N PRO A 89 13.33 12.60 -6.66
CA PRO A 89 12.23 11.62 -6.64
C PRO A 89 11.33 11.85 -5.44
N THR A 90 10.03 12.00 -5.68
CA THR A 90 9.07 12.37 -4.65
C THR A 90 7.77 11.59 -4.82
N ILE A 91 7.26 11.05 -3.72
CA ILE A 91 5.90 10.50 -3.71
C ILE A 91 4.95 11.68 -3.64
N THR A 92 4.27 11.96 -4.75
CA THR A 92 3.41 13.14 -4.87
C THR A 92 1.98 12.89 -4.42
N ASP A 93 1.52 11.66 -4.55
CA ASP A 93 0.16 11.30 -4.14
C ASP A 93 0.05 9.80 -3.91
N ILE A 94 -0.88 9.45 -3.04
CA ILE A 94 -1.33 8.07 -2.83
C ILE A 94 -2.85 8.09 -2.97
N ALA A 95 -3.37 7.41 -3.99
CA ALA A 95 -4.79 7.33 -4.24
C ALA A 95 -5.32 5.97 -3.80
N LEU A 96 -6.43 5.96 -3.07
CA LEU A 96 -7.08 4.74 -2.61
C LEU A 96 -8.42 4.56 -3.33
N LYS A 97 -8.66 3.33 -3.78
CA LYS A 97 -9.94 2.92 -4.32
C LYS A 97 -10.39 1.69 -3.55
N THR A 98 -11.51 1.81 -2.84
CA THR A 98 -12.00 0.76 -1.95
C THR A 98 -13.38 0.29 -2.39
N THR A 99 -13.59 -1.03 -2.34
CA THR A 99 -14.89 -1.65 -2.57
C THR A 99 -15.22 -2.55 -1.38
N GLY A 100 -16.31 -2.23 -0.68
CA GLY A 100 -16.80 -3.04 0.41
C GLY A 100 -18.03 -3.83 0.01
N ARG A 101 -18.10 -5.08 0.44
CA ARG A 101 -19.30 -5.92 0.32
C ARG A 101 -19.84 -6.15 1.72
N VAL A 102 -20.88 -5.39 2.06
CA VAL A 102 -21.42 -5.34 3.41
C VAL A 102 -22.92 -5.61 3.37
N PRO A 103 -23.37 -6.77 3.84
CA PRO A 103 -24.80 -7.08 3.83
C PRO A 103 -25.62 -6.11 4.66
N GLY A 104 -26.77 -5.68 4.13
CA GLY A 104 -27.73 -4.89 4.87
C GLY A 104 -27.36 -3.43 5.14
N ILE A 105 -26.42 -2.86 4.39
CA ILE A 105 -25.96 -1.50 4.60
C ILE A 105 -26.20 -0.66 3.33
N ASP A 106 -26.55 0.61 3.51
CA ASP A 106 -26.73 1.56 2.41
C ASP A 106 -25.39 1.97 1.80
N GLU A 107 -25.39 2.32 0.51
CA GLU A 107 -24.18 2.70 -0.21
C GLU A 107 -23.41 3.87 0.42
N GLY A 108 -24.12 4.80 1.08
CA GLY A 108 -23.48 5.96 1.71
C GLY A 108 -22.73 5.66 2.99
N GLU A 109 -23.08 4.59 3.72
CA GLU A 109 -22.42 4.26 4.99
C GLU A 109 -20.97 3.81 4.83
N PRO A 110 -20.60 2.98 3.83
CA PRO A 110 -19.20 2.63 3.64
C PRO A 110 -18.30 3.83 3.39
N ALA A 111 -18.78 4.86 2.70
CA ALA A 111 -18.01 6.08 2.44
C ALA A 111 -17.69 6.84 3.73
N ALA A 112 -18.68 6.97 4.65
CA ALA A 112 -18.46 7.62 5.93
C ALA A 112 -17.45 6.86 6.80
N HIS A 113 -17.55 5.52 6.82
CA HIS A 113 -16.62 4.67 7.55
C HIS A 113 -15.22 4.68 6.92
N ALA A 114 -15.13 4.84 5.61
CA ALA A 114 -13.85 4.97 4.90
C ALA A 114 -13.08 6.22 5.35
N GLU A 115 -13.78 7.34 5.59
CA GLU A 115 -13.13 8.54 6.14
C GLU A 115 -12.57 8.29 7.55
N GLN A 116 -13.27 7.54 8.40
CA GLN A 116 -12.75 7.14 9.70
C GLN A 116 -11.52 6.25 9.58
N ALA A 117 -11.54 5.30 8.65
CA ALA A 117 -10.39 4.41 8.40
C ALA A 117 -9.18 5.18 7.91
N LYS A 118 -9.38 6.19 7.08
CA LYS A 118 -8.31 7.05 6.57
C LYS A 118 -7.60 7.77 7.72
N VAL A 119 -8.35 8.24 8.70
CA VAL A 119 -7.78 8.91 9.88
C VAL A 119 -7.15 7.91 10.85
N GLY A 120 -7.76 6.74 11.03
CA GLY A 120 -7.31 5.73 11.97
C GLY A 120 -6.22 4.79 11.48
N CYS A 121 -5.88 4.82 10.20
CA CYS A 121 -4.83 3.99 9.63
C CYS A 121 -3.45 4.58 9.99
N PRO A 122 -2.61 3.88 10.81
CA PRO A 122 -1.30 4.41 11.17
C PRO A 122 -0.35 4.50 10.00
#